data_2f0ce6ad70f37d0709d4615f9b4959f3
#
_entry.id   2f0ce6ad70f37d0709d4615f9b4959f3
#
_cell.length_a   1.000
_cell.length_b   1.000
_cell.length_c   1.000
_cell.angle_alpha   90.00
_cell.angle_beta   90.00
_cell.angle_gamma   90.00
#
_symmetry.space_group_name_H-M   'P 1'
#
loop_
_entity.id
_entity.type
_entity.pdbx_description
1 polymer ?
#
loop_
_entity_poly.entity_id
_entity_poly.type
_entity_poly.pdbx_seq_one_letter_code
_entity_poly.pdbx_strand_id
1 'polypeptide(L)'
;EQIFEKINKLVFKIKNKYPNVLIFNVSVKPSLERINELDKIKKINYLLKNQSSKINGFTQIDVYESLLKDGEINKDLLLQDGLHFNKEGYKVLKHHIESALKKQQLIA
;
A
#
# COMPACT_ATOMS: atom_id res chain seq x y z
N GLU A 1 5.66 12.69 5.19
CA GLU A 1 4.83 12.96 6.37
C GLU A 1 3.51 13.63 6.02
N GLN A 2 3.52 14.60 5.10
CA GLN A 2 2.28 15.23 4.64
C GLN A 2 1.30 14.22 4.04
N ILE A 3 1.81 13.25 3.29
CA ILE A 3 0.99 12.18 2.71
C ILE A 3 0.38 11.33 3.82
N PHE A 4 1.18 10.95 4.82
CA PHE A 4 0.69 10.20 5.97
C PHE A 4 -0.42 10.97 6.70
N GLU A 5 -0.20 12.26 6.96
CA GLU A 5 -1.18 13.09 7.65
C GLU A 5 -2.51 13.20 6.89
N LYS A 6 -2.44 13.33 5.56
CA LYS A 6 -3.63 13.39 4.72
C LYS A 6 -4.41 12.08 4.75
N ILE A 7 -3.71 10.95 4.63
CA ILE A 7 -4.35 9.63 4.70
C ILE A 7 -4.96 9.42 6.07
N ASN A 8 -4.23 9.77 7.13
CA ASN A 8 -4.71 9.62 8.50
C ASN A 8 -5.98 10.44 8.76
N LYS A 9 -6.01 11.69 8.30
CA LYS A 9 -7.20 12.54 8.38
C LYS A 9 -8.39 11.92 7.63
N LEU A 10 -8.14 11.39 6.45
CA LEU A 10 -9.17 10.75 5.64
C LEU A 10 -9.74 9.52 6.37
N VAL A 11 -8.88 8.68 6.94
CA VAL A 11 -9.29 7.51 7.70
C VAL A 11 -10.19 7.91 8.87
N PHE A 12 -9.78 8.89 9.67
CA PHE A 12 -10.57 9.37 10.79
C PHE A 12 -11.91 9.94 10.34
N LYS A 13 -11.93 10.69 9.25
CA LYS A 13 -13.15 11.27 8.70
C LYS A 13 -14.13 10.19 8.26
N ILE A 14 -13.64 9.15 7.59
CA ILE A 14 -14.46 8.03 7.13
C ILE A 14 -15.00 7.25 8.34
N LYS A 15 -14.14 6.96 9.33
CA LYS A 15 -14.53 6.21 10.52
C LYS A 15 -15.54 6.97 11.39
N ASN A 16 -15.44 8.29 11.43
CA ASN A 16 -16.44 9.11 12.11
C ASN A 16 -17.81 8.98 11.49
N LYS A 17 -17.88 8.97 10.17
CA LYS A 17 -19.15 8.86 9.45
C LYS A 17 -19.67 7.42 9.40
N TYR A 18 -18.76 6.45 9.27
CA TYR A 18 -19.10 5.04 9.14
C TYR A 18 -18.24 4.22 10.13
N PRO A 19 -18.62 4.17 11.42
CA PRO A 19 -17.75 3.57 12.45
C PRO A 19 -17.39 2.10 12.22
N ASN A 20 -18.25 1.35 11.54
CA ASN A 20 -18.02 -0.09 11.31
C ASN A 20 -17.44 -0.42 9.94
N VAL A 21 -17.06 0.61 9.16
CA VAL A 21 -16.48 0.38 7.85
C VAL A 21 -15.08 -0.23 7.97
N LEU A 22 -14.75 -1.10 7.03
CA LEU A 22 -13.39 -1.63 6.90
C LEU A 22 -12.66 -0.83 5.83
N ILE A 23 -11.47 -0.36 6.19
CA ILE A 23 -10.62 0.43 5.29
C ILE A 23 -9.36 -0.36 5.00
N PHE A 24 -9.06 -0.54 3.71
CA PHE A 24 -7.83 -1.17 3.26
C PHE A 24 -7.02 -0.12 2.50
N ASN A 25 -5.78 0.08 2.93
CA ASN A 25 -4.86 1.00 2.27
C ASN A 25 -3.71 0.21 1.67
N VAL A 26 -3.48 0.40 0.38
CA VAL A 26 -2.33 -0.22 -0.29
C VAL A 26 -1.12 0.67 -0.08
N SER A 27 -0.01 0.08 0.34
CA SER A 27 1.24 0.81 0.57
C SER A 27 1.69 1.56 -0.69
N VAL A 28 2.42 2.65 -0.50
CA VAL A 28 3.02 3.39 -1.62
C VAL A 28 4.08 2.50 -2.26
N LYS A 29 3.99 2.30 -3.57
CA LYS A 29 4.92 1.43 -4.29
C LYS A 29 6.22 2.14 -4.61
N PRO A 30 7.35 1.41 -4.67
CA PRO A 30 8.58 1.98 -5.22
C PRO A 30 8.42 2.15 -6.73
N SER A 31 9.09 3.15 -7.31
CA SER A 31 9.12 3.33 -8.75
C SER A 31 10.45 3.93 -9.18
N LEU A 32 10.82 3.70 -10.43
CA LEU A 32 12.06 4.26 -10.98
C LEU A 32 11.97 5.77 -11.09
N GLU A 33 10.78 6.30 -11.39
CA GLU A 33 10.55 7.75 -11.46
C GLU A 33 10.83 8.43 -10.13
N ARG A 34 10.58 7.74 -9.01
CA ARG A 34 10.73 8.28 -7.65
C ARG A 34 11.88 7.66 -6.89
N ILE A 35 12.92 7.22 -7.59
CA ILE A 35 14.03 6.50 -6.98
C ILE A 35 14.74 7.32 -5.88
N ASN A 36 14.77 8.64 -6.03
CA ASN A 36 15.39 9.52 -5.04
C ASN A 36 14.53 9.74 -3.79
N GLU A 37 13.30 9.21 -3.79
CA GLU A 37 12.36 9.37 -2.69
C GLU A 37 12.03 8.05 -1.97
N LEU A 38 12.80 6.98 -2.25
CA LEU A 38 12.49 5.66 -1.68
C LEU A 38 12.52 5.65 -0.16
N ASP A 39 13.43 6.39 0.47
CA ASP A 39 13.49 6.47 1.94
C ASP A 39 12.23 7.13 2.50
N LYS A 40 11.72 8.16 1.83
CA LYS A 40 10.47 8.82 2.22
C LYS A 40 9.28 7.87 2.05
N ILE A 41 9.26 7.10 0.97
CA ILE A 41 8.21 6.12 0.71
C ILE A 41 8.20 5.04 1.79
N LYS A 42 9.37 4.51 2.14
CA LYS A 42 9.49 3.53 3.22
C LYS A 42 8.97 4.08 4.54
N LYS A 43 9.31 5.33 4.86
CA LYS A 43 8.85 5.98 6.10
C LYS A 43 7.34 6.12 6.13
N ILE A 44 6.73 6.56 5.02
CA ILE A 44 5.27 6.70 4.91
C ILE A 44 4.61 5.33 5.14
N ASN A 45 5.10 4.29 4.48
CA ASN A 45 4.56 2.94 4.60
C ASN A 45 4.70 2.41 6.03
N TYR A 46 5.81 2.69 6.69
CA TYR A 46 6.02 2.32 8.10
C TYR A 46 5.01 3.02 9.02
N LEU A 47 4.81 4.33 8.83
CA LEU A 47 3.84 5.09 9.63
C LEU A 47 2.42 4.58 9.44
N LEU A 48 2.04 4.27 8.20
CA LEU A 48 0.72 3.73 7.89
C LEU A 48 0.53 2.33 8.48
N LYS A 49 1.57 1.50 8.46
CA LYS A 49 1.53 0.17 9.07
C LYS A 49 1.31 0.27 10.58
N ASN A 50 2.03 1.16 11.25
CA ASN A 50 1.84 1.40 12.68
C ASN A 50 0.42 1.90 12.98
N GLN A 51 -0.08 2.82 12.17
CA GLN A 51 -1.42 3.35 12.38
C GLN A 51 -2.50 2.28 12.18
N SER A 52 -2.30 1.35 11.23
CA SER A 52 -3.25 0.26 11.00
C SER A 52 -3.38 -0.66 12.22
N SER A 53 -2.31 -0.79 13.01
CA SER A 53 -2.37 -1.60 14.24
C SER A 53 -3.10 -0.90 15.38
N LYS A 54 -3.32 0.41 15.29
CA LYS A 54 -3.97 1.22 16.34
C LYS A 54 -5.43 1.53 16.05
N ILE A 55 -5.84 1.49 14.77
CA ILE A 55 -7.21 1.83 14.37
C ILE A 55 -7.93 0.56 13.98
N ASN A 56 -9.00 0.24 14.71
CA ASN A 56 -9.82 -0.92 14.42
C ASN A 56 -10.49 -0.75 13.05
N GLY A 57 -10.42 -1.78 12.22
CA GLY A 57 -11.00 -1.76 10.88
C GLY A 57 -10.16 -1.04 9.83
N PHE A 58 -8.91 -0.72 10.14
CA PHE A 58 -7.96 -0.17 9.18
C PHE A 58 -6.83 -1.18 8.95
N THR A 59 -6.66 -1.61 7.70
CA THR A 59 -5.64 -2.59 7.32
C THR A 59 -4.72 -2.00 6.27
N GLN A 60 -3.42 -2.07 6.54
CA GLN A 60 -2.39 -1.71 5.56
C GLN A 60 -2.02 -2.95 4.76
N ILE A 61 -2.22 -2.89 3.44
CA ILE A 61 -1.79 -3.95 2.52
C ILE A 61 -0.40 -3.59 2.03
N ASP A 62 0.61 -4.32 2.50
CA ASP A 62 1.99 -4.02 2.19
C ASP A 62 2.42 -4.77 0.93
N VAL A 63 2.68 -4.03 -0.15
CA VAL A 63 3.13 -4.58 -1.43
C VAL A 63 4.56 -4.19 -1.77
N TYR A 64 5.19 -3.32 -0.96
CA TYR A 64 6.47 -2.70 -1.29
C TYR A 64 7.57 -3.74 -1.57
N GLU A 65 7.77 -4.68 -0.63
CA GLU A 65 8.85 -5.67 -0.75
C GLU A 65 8.66 -6.61 -1.95
N SER A 66 7.41 -6.93 -2.29
CA SER A 66 7.12 -7.80 -3.42
C SER A 66 7.43 -7.16 -4.77
N LEU A 67 7.66 -5.85 -4.80
CA LEU A 67 8.00 -5.11 -6.00
C LEU A 67 9.50 -4.90 -6.16
N LEU A 68 10.28 -5.51 -5.26
CA LEU A 68 11.74 -5.48 -5.32
C LEU A 68 12.27 -6.84 -5.81
N LYS A 69 13.44 -6.78 -6.41
CA LYS A 69 14.22 -7.96 -6.80
C LYS A 69 15.67 -7.69 -6.39
N ASP A 70 16.20 -8.55 -5.53
CA ASP A 70 17.57 -8.40 -5.00
C ASP A 70 17.79 -7.03 -4.35
N GLY A 71 16.78 -6.52 -3.65
CA GLY A 71 16.83 -5.23 -2.95
C GLY A 71 16.62 -4.01 -3.83
N GLU A 72 16.43 -4.19 -5.12
CA GLU A 72 16.21 -3.11 -6.09
C GLU A 72 14.83 -3.21 -6.71
N ILE A 73 14.36 -2.12 -7.30
CA ILE A 73 13.06 -2.10 -7.98
C ILE A 73 13.06 -3.12 -9.12
N ASN A 74 12.06 -4.00 -9.11
CA ASN A 74 11.90 -5.00 -10.17
C ASN A 74 11.26 -4.36 -11.41
N LYS A 75 12.10 -4.05 -12.39
CA LYS A 75 11.67 -3.40 -13.64
C LYS A 75 10.69 -4.25 -14.43
N ASP A 76 10.71 -5.58 -14.25
CA ASP A 76 9.84 -6.50 -14.98
C ASP A 76 8.37 -6.34 -14.61
N LEU A 77 8.08 -5.60 -13.54
CA LEU A 77 6.72 -5.34 -13.07
C LEU A 77 6.18 -3.97 -13.49
N LEU A 78 7.00 -3.16 -14.16
CA LEU A 78 6.66 -1.80 -14.55
C LEU A 78 6.65 -1.61 -16.06
N LEU A 79 5.86 -0.65 -16.52
CA LEU A 79 5.91 -0.18 -17.91
C LEU A 79 7.23 0.57 -18.14
N GLN A 80 7.49 0.95 -19.38
CA GLN A 80 8.72 1.65 -19.76
C GLN A 80 8.90 2.99 -19.05
N ASP A 81 7.80 3.61 -18.60
CA ASP A 81 7.84 4.87 -17.86
C ASP A 81 8.46 4.73 -16.45
N GLY A 82 8.69 3.51 -15.98
CA GLY A 82 9.25 3.26 -14.64
C GLY A 82 8.32 3.64 -13.50
N LEU A 83 7.04 3.86 -13.76
CA LEU A 83 6.06 4.29 -12.78
C LEU A 83 4.84 3.36 -12.71
N HIS A 84 4.16 3.14 -13.82
CA HIS A 84 2.93 2.37 -13.84
C HIS A 84 3.22 0.87 -13.90
N PHE A 85 2.35 0.07 -13.26
CA PHE A 85 2.44 -1.38 -13.36
C PHE A 85 2.16 -1.85 -14.79
N ASN A 86 2.91 -2.86 -15.22
CA ASN A 86 2.52 -3.66 -16.37
C ASN A 86 1.57 -4.78 -15.90
N LYS A 87 1.25 -5.71 -16.80
CA LYS A 87 0.34 -6.83 -16.51
C LYS A 87 0.83 -7.68 -15.33
N GLU A 88 2.13 -7.96 -15.26
CA GLU A 88 2.71 -8.76 -14.18
C GLU A 88 2.69 -8.01 -12.85
N GLY A 89 2.92 -6.70 -12.87
CA GLY A 89 2.81 -5.86 -11.68
C GLY A 89 1.40 -5.86 -11.10
N TYR A 90 0.39 -5.78 -11.95
CA TYR A 90 -1.00 -5.86 -11.51
C TYR A 90 -1.36 -7.23 -10.93
N LYS A 91 -0.76 -8.30 -11.41
CA LYS A 91 -0.95 -9.63 -10.82
C LYS A 91 -0.42 -9.70 -9.38
N VAL A 92 0.73 -9.08 -9.12
CA VAL A 92 1.29 -8.99 -7.77
C VAL A 92 0.34 -8.22 -6.86
N LEU A 93 -0.13 -7.05 -7.32
CA LEU A 93 -1.07 -6.23 -6.55
C LEU A 93 -2.35 -7.01 -6.24
N LYS A 94 -2.93 -7.65 -7.23
CA LYS A 94 -4.16 -8.45 -7.08
C LYS A 94 -3.97 -9.54 -6.03
N HIS A 95 -2.86 -10.25 -6.06
CA HIS A 95 -2.56 -11.31 -5.10
C HIS A 95 -2.56 -10.77 -3.66
N HIS A 96 -1.93 -9.63 -3.41
CA HIS A 96 -1.89 -9.02 -2.09
C HIS A 96 -3.26 -8.56 -1.61
N ILE A 97 -4.05 -7.96 -2.50
CA ILE A 97 -5.41 -7.51 -2.17
C ILE A 97 -6.29 -8.72 -1.83
N GLU A 98 -6.27 -9.75 -2.66
CA GLU A 98 -7.06 -10.97 -2.41
C GLU A 98 -6.66 -11.64 -1.12
N SER A 99 -5.35 -11.72 -0.82
CA SER A 99 -4.86 -12.31 0.43
C SER A 99 -5.37 -11.54 1.65
N ALA A 100 -5.36 -10.21 1.60
CA ALA A 100 -5.86 -9.38 2.69
C ALA A 100 -7.37 -9.58 2.91
N LEU A 101 -8.13 -9.64 1.82
CA LEU A 101 -9.58 -9.86 1.90
C LEU A 101 -9.93 -11.27 2.42
N LYS A 102 -9.17 -12.28 2.03
CA LYS A 102 -9.35 -13.65 2.54
C LYS A 102 -9.07 -13.73 4.03
N LYS A 103 -8.02 -13.05 4.53
CA LYS A 103 -7.71 -12.99 5.96
C LYS A 103 -8.86 -12.41 6.77
N GLN A 104 -9.60 -11.45 6.21
CA GLN A 104 -10.76 -10.83 6.85
C GLN A 104 -12.05 -11.62 6.57
N GLN A 105 -11.96 -12.74 5.86
CA GLN A 105 -13.09 -13.58 5.48
C GLN A 105 -14.14 -12.85 4.62
N LEU A 106 -13.69 -11.88 3.82
CA LEU A 106 -14.56 -11.10 2.94
C LEU A 106 -14.76 -11.75 1.57
N ILE A 107 -13.85 -12.64 1.18
CA ILE A 107 -13.94 -13.45 -0.03
C ILE A 107 -13.48 -14.87 0.28
N ALA A 108 -13.84 -15.82 -0.62
CA ALA A 108 -13.50 -17.24 -0.48
C ALA A 108 -12.02 -17.53 -0.77
#